data_40f66936192d78d042c7822a061a9d9a
#
_entry.id   40f66936192d78d042c7822a061a9d9a
#
_cell.length_a   1.000
_cell.length_b   1.000
_cell.length_c   1.000
_cell.angle_alpha   90.00
_cell.angle_beta   90.00
_cell.angle_gamma   90.00
#
_symmetry.space_group_name_H-M   'P 1'
#
loop_
_entity.id
_entity.type
_entity.pdbx_description
1 polymer ?
#
loop_
_entity_poly.entity_id
_entity_poly.type
_entity_poly.pdbx_seq_one_letter_code
_entity_poly.pdbx_strand_id
1 'polypeptide(L)'
;MAESEFYSVVLFRDVSVRAISKLSVAIATTLLSTSLTATKAGAVPVTYDFTVTVTQGRLAGNSFKGSFSYDDAKLKGTGVEELGIAEGLTTCINYLGRTYRETDDTSYPTFPKLRFEDGKIAQLNFWIQPNQRVNWWNLPGWEVKLSGPLKRDSTVPNCQKQ
;
A
#
# COMPACT_ATOMS: atom_id res chain seq x y z
N MET A 1 -7.73 49.17 0.59
CA MET A 1 -9.01 49.43 -0.11
C MET A 1 -9.44 48.04 -0.57
N ALA A 2 -10.39 47.64 -0.02
CA ALA A 2 -11.74 47.48 0.33
C ALA A 2 -12.01 46.00 0.59
N GLU A 3 -12.46 45.78 1.78
CA GLU A 3 -13.15 44.60 2.29
C GLU A 3 -14.48 44.39 1.57
N SER A 4 -14.93 43.15 1.45
CA SER A 4 -16.35 42.85 1.44
C SER A 4 -16.64 41.51 2.10
N GLU A 5 -16.99 41.57 3.36
CA GLU A 5 -17.68 40.53 4.10
C GLU A 5 -19.06 40.27 3.52
N PHE A 6 -19.44 39.00 3.30
CA PHE A 6 -20.84 38.61 3.11
C PHE A 6 -21.31 37.80 4.32
N TYR A 7 -21.99 38.48 5.20
CA TYR A 7 -22.84 37.87 6.23
C TYR A 7 -24.16 37.41 5.62
N SER A 8 -24.41 36.12 5.66
CA SER A 8 -25.74 35.58 5.36
C SER A 8 -26.53 35.40 6.65
N VAL A 9 -27.50 36.27 6.85
CA VAL A 9 -28.46 36.23 7.96
C VAL A 9 -29.53 35.21 7.64
N VAL A 10 -29.63 34.14 8.45
CA VAL A 10 -30.75 33.19 8.40
C VAL A 10 -31.86 33.69 9.37
N LEU A 11 -32.95 34.16 8.81
CA LEU A 11 -34.16 34.54 9.53
C LEU A 11 -34.92 33.29 10.00
N PHE A 12 -35.01 33.12 11.31
CA PHE A 12 -35.96 32.19 11.92
C PHE A 12 -37.37 32.79 11.84
N ARG A 13 -38.28 32.10 11.18
CA ARG A 13 -39.68 32.38 11.19
C ARG A 13 -40.36 31.60 12.31
N ASP A 14 -40.88 32.33 13.30
CA ASP A 14 -41.80 31.85 14.31
C ASP A 14 -43.07 31.25 13.68
N VAL A 15 -43.32 29.98 14.00
CA VAL A 15 -44.62 29.36 13.72
C VAL A 15 -45.33 29.09 15.05
N SER A 16 -46.36 29.85 15.24
CA SER A 16 -47.29 29.86 16.36
C SER A 16 -47.94 28.50 16.60
N VAL A 17 -47.84 28.03 17.82
CA VAL A 17 -48.46 26.80 18.32
C VAL A 17 -49.93 27.06 18.61
N ARG A 18 -50.85 26.40 17.88
CA ARG A 18 -52.25 26.23 18.32
C ARG A 18 -52.42 24.81 18.84
N ALA A 19 -52.78 24.77 20.11
CA ALA A 19 -53.10 23.54 20.81
C ALA A 19 -54.37 22.89 20.24
N ILE A 20 -54.32 21.62 19.92
CA ILE A 20 -55.49 20.75 19.77
C ILE A 20 -55.24 19.48 20.61
N SER A 21 -56.23 19.28 21.47
CA SER A 21 -56.39 18.29 22.53
C SER A 21 -56.56 16.86 22.01
N LYS A 22 -55.95 15.93 22.75
CA LYS A 22 -56.35 14.55 23.03
C LYS A 22 -56.69 13.61 21.87
N LEU A 23 -55.76 12.68 21.57
CA LEU A 23 -56.03 11.25 21.53
C LEU A 23 -54.71 10.46 21.68
N SER A 24 -54.62 9.74 22.79
CA SER A 24 -53.46 8.86 23.05
C SER A 24 -53.62 7.59 22.23
N VAL A 25 -52.78 7.41 21.23
CA VAL A 25 -52.53 6.11 20.62
C VAL A 25 -51.03 5.80 20.82
N ALA A 26 -50.76 4.95 21.78
CA ALA A 26 -49.40 4.44 22.00
C ALA A 26 -49.04 3.46 20.86
N ILE A 27 -48.38 3.95 19.82
CA ILE A 27 -47.71 3.06 18.86
C ILE A 27 -46.28 2.89 19.34
N ALA A 28 -46.02 1.77 19.97
CA ALA A 28 -44.67 1.33 20.31
C ALA A 28 -43.96 0.94 19.00
N THR A 29 -43.30 1.90 18.35
CA THR A 29 -42.38 1.61 17.26
C THR A 29 -41.08 1.12 17.84
N THR A 30 -40.90 -0.21 17.91
CA THR A 30 -39.62 -0.86 18.15
C THR A 30 -38.71 -0.57 16.94
N LEU A 31 -37.86 0.44 17.09
CA LEU A 31 -36.74 0.66 16.17
C LEU A 31 -35.76 -0.51 16.31
N LEU A 32 -35.87 -1.50 15.44
CA LEU A 32 -34.81 -2.47 15.23
C LEU A 32 -33.62 -1.72 14.64
N SER A 33 -32.68 -1.30 15.49
CA SER A 33 -31.40 -0.78 15.06
C SER A 33 -30.59 -1.95 14.53
N THR A 34 -30.69 -2.23 13.23
CA THR A 34 -29.77 -3.11 12.54
C THR A 34 -28.43 -2.38 12.44
N SER A 35 -27.53 -2.64 13.38
CA SER A 35 -26.13 -2.22 13.26
C SER A 35 -25.52 -2.98 12.08
N LEU A 36 -25.44 -2.32 10.93
CA LEU A 36 -24.61 -2.73 9.81
C LEU A 36 -23.15 -2.69 10.29
N THR A 37 -22.64 -3.82 10.77
CA THR A 37 -21.21 -4.00 10.93
C THR A 37 -20.60 -3.97 9.54
N ALA A 38 -20.10 -2.81 9.13
CA ALA A 38 -19.26 -2.70 7.93
C ALA A 38 -18.04 -3.60 8.18
N THR A 39 -18.04 -4.79 7.62
CA THR A 39 -16.85 -5.62 7.51
C THR A 39 -15.85 -4.80 6.71
N LYS A 40 -14.78 -4.34 7.39
CA LYS A 40 -13.66 -3.66 6.75
C LYS A 40 -13.13 -4.64 5.70
N ALA A 41 -13.40 -4.36 4.42
CA ALA A 41 -12.83 -5.13 3.34
C ALA A 41 -11.31 -5.11 3.55
N GLY A 42 -10.71 -6.26 3.83
CA GLY A 42 -9.27 -6.36 3.97
C GLY A 42 -8.64 -5.85 2.68
N ALA A 43 -7.66 -4.96 2.80
CA ALA A 43 -6.93 -4.49 1.63
C ALA A 43 -6.33 -5.70 0.91
N VAL A 44 -6.58 -5.82 -0.39
CA VAL A 44 -5.99 -6.88 -1.20
C VAL A 44 -4.57 -6.46 -1.54
N PRO A 45 -3.55 -7.22 -1.14
CA PRO A 45 -2.18 -6.83 -1.41
C PRO A 45 -1.90 -6.82 -2.92
N VAL A 46 -1.22 -5.78 -3.35
CA VAL A 46 -0.74 -5.64 -4.72
C VAL A 46 0.58 -6.38 -4.85
N THR A 47 0.70 -7.26 -5.84
CA THR A 47 1.89 -8.08 -6.05
C THR A 47 2.53 -7.77 -7.41
N TYR A 48 3.85 -7.71 -7.41
CA TYR A 48 4.66 -7.62 -8.62
C TYR A 48 5.71 -8.73 -8.65
N ASP A 49 5.94 -9.29 -9.82
CA ASP A 49 7.17 -10.03 -10.10
C ASP A 49 8.20 -9.09 -10.71
N PHE A 50 9.45 -9.36 -10.46
CA PHE A 50 10.55 -8.64 -11.10
C PHE A 50 11.63 -9.59 -11.60
N THR A 51 12.31 -9.16 -12.64
CA THR A 51 13.49 -9.83 -13.18
C THR A 51 14.61 -8.83 -13.22
N VAL A 52 15.76 -9.22 -12.68
CA VAL A 52 17.02 -8.48 -12.76
C VAL A 52 17.91 -9.17 -13.77
N THR A 53 18.25 -8.47 -14.84
CA THR A 53 19.21 -8.96 -15.84
C THR A 53 20.53 -8.22 -15.66
N VAL A 54 21.60 -8.95 -15.45
CA VAL A 54 22.95 -8.36 -15.31
C VAL A 54 23.64 -8.39 -16.67
N THR A 55 23.96 -7.20 -17.20
CA THR A 55 24.57 -7.04 -18.52
C THR A 55 26.06 -6.70 -18.46
N GLN A 56 26.59 -6.39 -17.26
CA GLN A 56 27.99 -6.02 -17.04
C GLN A 56 28.58 -6.64 -15.77
N GLY A 57 29.92 -6.72 -15.73
CA GLY A 57 30.65 -7.20 -14.57
C GLY A 57 30.69 -8.73 -14.45
N ARG A 58 31.08 -9.21 -13.26
CA ARG A 58 31.32 -10.64 -13.00
C ARG A 58 30.10 -11.53 -13.12
N LEU A 59 28.91 -10.94 -13.02
CA LEU A 59 27.63 -11.65 -13.10
C LEU A 59 26.94 -11.44 -14.46
N ALA A 60 27.61 -10.83 -15.43
CA ALA A 60 27.04 -10.60 -16.76
C ALA A 60 26.47 -11.90 -17.36
N GLY A 61 25.31 -11.81 -17.98
CA GLY A 61 24.57 -12.95 -18.54
C GLY A 61 23.65 -13.67 -17.56
N ASN A 62 23.69 -13.35 -16.27
CA ASN A 62 22.75 -13.93 -15.30
C ASN A 62 21.45 -13.10 -15.24
N SER A 63 20.36 -13.83 -14.93
CA SER A 63 19.07 -13.21 -14.59
C SER A 63 18.57 -13.78 -13.26
N PHE A 64 18.06 -12.88 -12.41
CA PHE A 64 17.53 -13.22 -11.10
C PHE A 64 16.05 -12.82 -11.05
N LYS A 65 15.22 -13.71 -10.53
CA LYS A 65 13.78 -13.47 -10.42
C LYS A 65 13.36 -13.28 -8.97
N GLY A 66 12.47 -12.35 -8.74
CA GLY A 66 11.88 -12.10 -7.44
C GLY A 66 10.45 -11.63 -7.53
N SER A 67 9.87 -11.40 -6.36
CA SER A 67 8.52 -10.91 -6.22
C SER A 67 8.44 -10.07 -4.95
N PHE A 68 7.54 -9.09 -4.92
CA PHE A 68 7.16 -8.36 -3.72
C PHE A 68 5.66 -8.09 -3.70
N SER A 69 5.12 -7.95 -2.48
CA SER A 69 3.72 -7.59 -2.26
C SER A 69 3.63 -6.49 -1.20
N TYR A 70 2.68 -5.59 -1.36
CA TYR A 70 2.41 -4.49 -0.43
C TYR A 70 0.93 -4.10 -0.43
N ASP A 71 0.49 -3.38 0.60
CA ASP A 71 -0.84 -2.80 0.70
C ASP A 71 -0.82 -1.38 0.09
N ASP A 72 -1.45 -1.19 -1.07
CA ASP A 72 -1.52 0.10 -1.77
C ASP A 72 -2.37 1.13 -1.03
N ALA A 73 -3.27 0.70 -0.14
CA ALA A 73 -4.05 1.61 0.71
C ALA A 73 -3.17 2.38 1.72
N LYS A 74 -1.90 1.99 1.89
CA LYS A 74 -0.92 2.69 2.71
C LYS A 74 -0.25 3.87 1.98
N LEU A 75 -0.41 3.96 0.67
CA LEU A 75 0.18 5.02 -0.15
C LEU A 75 -0.78 6.21 -0.29
N LYS A 76 -0.21 7.41 -0.31
CA LYS A 76 -0.91 8.65 -0.69
C LYS A 76 -0.85 8.87 -2.20
N GLY A 77 0.12 8.26 -2.87
CA GLY A 77 0.30 8.32 -4.32
C GLY A 77 0.95 9.61 -4.82
N THR A 78 1.54 10.43 -3.96
CA THR A 78 2.17 11.71 -4.32
C THR A 78 3.50 11.90 -3.61
N GLY A 79 4.46 12.50 -4.30
CA GLY A 79 5.80 12.72 -3.76
C GLY A 79 6.59 11.43 -3.58
N VAL A 80 7.56 11.47 -2.67
CA VAL A 80 8.38 10.31 -2.32
C VAL A 80 7.78 9.61 -1.11
N GLU A 81 7.48 8.32 -1.24
CA GLU A 81 6.94 7.48 -0.17
C GLU A 81 7.74 6.19 -0.05
N GLU A 82 7.81 5.62 1.14
CA GLU A 82 8.43 4.32 1.39
C GLU A 82 7.49 3.43 2.19
N LEU A 83 7.39 2.16 1.78
CA LEU A 83 6.75 1.10 2.55
C LEU A 83 7.81 0.09 2.98
N GLY A 84 7.75 -0.31 4.24
CA GLY A 84 8.61 -1.33 4.83
C GLY A 84 7.84 -2.52 5.38
N ILE A 85 8.50 -3.32 6.17
CA ILE A 85 7.94 -4.50 6.83
C ILE A 85 6.77 -4.13 7.75
N ALA A 86 6.87 -3.01 8.46
CA ALA A 86 5.82 -2.54 9.36
C ALA A 86 4.52 -2.18 8.63
N GLU A 87 4.62 -1.78 7.37
CA GLU A 87 3.49 -1.46 6.49
C GLU A 87 3.01 -2.69 5.69
N GLY A 88 3.59 -3.88 5.93
CA GLY A 88 3.18 -5.13 5.30
C GLY A 88 3.91 -5.48 4.01
N LEU A 89 5.05 -4.84 3.73
CA LEU A 89 5.90 -5.25 2.61
C LEU A 89 6.43 -6.66 2.85
N THR A 90 6.23 -7.53 1.86
CA THR A 90 6.89 -8.84 1.77
C THR A 90 7.67 -8.92 0.47
N THR A 91 8.82 -9.57 0.48
CA THR A 91 9.64 -9.73 -0.73
C THR A 91 10.46 -11.01 -0.71
N CYS A 92 10.82 -11.44 -1.88
CA CYS A 92 11.80 -12.51 -2.03
C CYS A 92 12.51 -12.42 -3.38
N ILE A 93 13.68 -13.06 -3.47
CA ILE A 93 14.47 -13.19 -4.71
C ILE A 93 15.18 -14.55 -4.76
N ASN A 94 15.25 -15.13 -5.95
CA ASN A 94 16.17 -16.24 -6.25
C ASN A 94 17.49 -15.64 -6.76
N TYR A 95 18.53 -15.76 -5.95
CA TYR A 95 19.86 -15.24 -6.28
C TYR A 95 20.90 -16.33 -6.15
N LEU A 96 21.63 -16.62 -7.23
CA LEU A 96 22.66 -17.66 -7.31
C LEU A 96 22.21 -19.04 -6.76
N GLY A 97 20.99 -19.46 -7.12
CA GLY A 97 20.43 -20.76 -6.75
C GLY A 97 19.87 -20.85 -5.33
N ARG A 98 19.85 -19.76 -4.58
CA ARG A 98 19.24 -19.66 -3.24
C ARG A 98 18.08 -18.67 -3.24
N THR A 99 17.01 -19.02 -2.53
CA THR A 99 15.91 -18.11 -2.26
C THR A 99 16.17 -17.32 -0.99
N TYR A 100 16.06 -16.01 -1.10
CA TYR A 100 16.14 -15.06 0.02
C TYR A 100 14.80 -14.39 0.18
N ARG A 101 14.42 -14.16 1.44
CA ARG A 101 13.18 -13.48 1.84
C ARG A 101 13.50 -12.17 2.55
N GLU A 102 12.48 -11.37 2.86
CA GLU A 102 12.62 -10.12 3.62
C GLU A 102 13.44 -10.29 4.91
N THR A 103 13.30 -11.44 5.59
CA THR A 103 14.03 -11.75 6.84
C THR A 103 15.53 -12.00 6.62
N ASP A 104 15.96 -12.23 5.39
CA ASP A 104 17.38 -12.40 5.03
C ASP A 104 18.06 -11.05 4.73
N ASP A 105 17.34 -9.92 4.77
CA ASP A 105 17.94 -8.60 4.62
C ASP A 105 18.91 -8.33 5.77
N THR A 106 20.11 -7.84 5.45
CA THR A 106 21.18 -7.59 6.43
C THR A 106 20.82 -6.55 7.49
N SER A 107 19.77 -5.81 7.29
CA SER A 107 19.27 -4.77 8.21
C SER A 107 17.80 -4.98 8.59
N TYR A 108 17.33 -6.24 8.54
CA TYR A 108 15.99 -6.60 9.01
C TYR A 108 15.79 -6.25 10.50
N PRO A 109 14.65 -5.72 10.95
CA PRO A 109 13.41 -5.44 10.20
C PRO A 109 13.32 -4.00 9.64
N THR A 110 14.37 -3.17 9.70
CA THR A 110 14.39 -1.80 9.16
C THR A 110 14.27 -1.82 7.64
N PHE A 111 14.83 -2.84 7.02
CA PHE A 111 14.73 -3.16 5.59
C PHE A 111 14.20 -4.59 5.41
N PRO A 112 13.69 -4.94 4.22
CA PRO A 112 13.64 -4.16 2.97
C PRO A 112 12.65 -2.99 3.00
N LYS A 113 12.82 -2.06 2.03
CA LYS A 113 11.91 -0.96 1.75
C LYS A 113 11.59 -0.86 0.28
N LEU A 114 10.33 -0.59 -0.03
CA LEU A 114 9.85 -0.28 -1.37
C LEU A 114 9.60 1.22 -1.46
N ARG A 115 10.32 1.90 -2.35
CA ARG A 115 10.22 3.34 -2.58
C ARG A 115 9.35 3.63 -3.79
N PHE A 116 8.53 4.67 -3.64
CA PHE A 116 7.65 5.19 -4.68
C PHE A 116 8.01 6.66 -4.96
N GLU A 117 7.78 7.09 -6.18
CA GLU A 117 7.83 8.48 -6.61
C GLU A 117 6.54 8.76 -7.39
N ASP A 118 5.73 9.68 -6.87
CA ASP A 118 4.41 10.02 -7.42
C ASP A 118 3.53 8.79 -7.72
N GLY A 119 3.46 7.88 -6.74
CA GLY A 119 2.69 6.63 -6.80
C GLY A 119 3.28 5.54 -7.71
N LYS A 120 4.43 5.77 -8.34
CA LYS A 120 5.12 4.77 -9.17
C LYS A 120 6.25 4.12 -8.39
N ILE A 121 6.39 2.79 -8.55
CA ILE A 121 7.50 2.06 -7.97
C ILE A 121 8.81 2.57 -8.57
N ALA A 122 9.68 3.11 -7.72
CA ALA A 122 10.98 3.64 -8.10
C ALA A 122 12.13 2.69 -7.75
N GLN A 123 12.02 1.96 -6.62
CA GLN A 123 13.12 1.13 -6.13
C GLN A 123 12.65 0.14 -5.08
N LEU A 124 13.19 -1.09 -5.11
CA LEU A 124 13.20 -2.01 -3.98
C LEU A 124 14.60 -2.01 -3.35
N ASN A 125 14.70 -1.59 -2.10
CA ASN A 125 15.92 -1.60 -1.33
C ASN A 125 15.95 -2.86 -0.45
N PHE A 126 16.47 -3.95 -1.03
CA PHE A 126 16.60 -5.26 -0.41
C PHE A 126 18.05 -5.75 -0.57
N TRP A 127 18.76 -6.01 0.53
CA TRP A 127 20.20 -6.28 0.50
C TRP A 127 20.57 -7.50 1.32
N ILE A 128 21.08 -8.51 0.67
CA ILE A 128 21.39 -9.84 1.25
C ILE A 128 22.90 -10.13 1.38
N GLN A 129 23.74 -9.17 0.96
CA GLN A 129 25.18 -9.35 1.05
C GLN A 129 25.72 -8.76 2.37
N PRO A 130 26.73 -9.37 3.01
CA PRO A 130 27.25 -8.92 4.31
C PRO A 130 28.18 -7.71 4.22
N ASN A 131 28.20 -7.01 3.11
CA ASN A 131 29.00 -5.81 2.88
C ASN A 131 28.10 -4.54 2.82
N GLN A 132 28.70 -3.42 2.49
CA GLN A 132 27.96 -2.15 2.40
C GLN A 132 26.79 -2.27 1.42
N ARG A 133 25.59 -1.85 1.86
CA ARG A 133 24.37 -1.80 1.05
C ARG A 133 24.55 -0.90 -0.16
N VAL A 134 24.17 -1.40 -1.33
CA VAL A 134 24.16 -0.63 -2.58
C VAL A 134 22.75 -0.56 -3.17
N ASN A 135 22.52 0.48 -3.93
CA ASN A 135 21.28 0.60 -4.70
C ASN A 135 21.39 -0.22 -6.00
N TRP A 136 21.18 -1.53 -5.90
CA TRP A 136 21.30 -2.45 -7.03
C TRP A 136 20.22 -2.21 -8.11
N TRP A 137 19.08 -1.62 -7.73
CA TRP A 137 17.97 -1.33 -8.65
C TRP A 137 18.35 -0.35 -9.76
N ASN A 138 19.27 0.55 -9.46
CA ASN A 138 19.74 1.58 -10.40
C ASN A 138 21.24 1.44 -10.73
N LEU A 139 21.83 0.27 -10.48
CA LEU A 139 23.23 0.04 -10.85
C LEU A 139 23.40 -0.05 -12.38
N PRO A 140 24.42 0.60 -12.97
CA PRO A 140 24.79 0.40 -14.35
C PRO A 140 25.04 -1.09 -14.64
N GLY A 141 24.40 -1.61 -15.68
CA GLY A 141 24.51 -3.03 -16.04
C GLY A 141 23.60 -3.96 -15.25
N TRP A 142 22.69 -3.43 -14.42
CA TRP A 142 21.62 -4.16 -13.75
C TRP A 142 20.27 -3.63 -14.24
N GLU A 143 19.63 -4.39 -15.10
CA GLU A 143 18.36 -4.01 -15.70
C GLU A 143 17.20 -4.69 -14.97
N VAL A 144 16.33 -3.88 -14.34
CA VAL A 144 15.17 -4.36 -13.61
C VAL A 144 13.92 -4.22 -14.47
N LYS A 145 13.21 -5.35 -14.66
CA LYS A 145 11.93 -5.38 -15.36
C LYS A 145 10.84 -5.83 -14.39
N LEU A 146 9.80 -5.02 -14.24
CA LEU A 146 8.60 -5.35 -13.46
C LEU A 146 7.55 -6.02 -14.32
N SER A 147 6.81 -6.96 -13.73
CA SER A 147 5.61 -7.58 -14.30
C SER A 147 4.50 -7.53 -13.25
N GLY A 148 3.43 -6.81 -13.53
CA GLY A 148 2.31 -6.62 -12.61
C GLY A 148 1.57 -5.31 -12.86
N PRO A 149 0.60 -4.96 -12.00
CA PRO A 149 0.20 -5.71 -10.80
C PRO A 149 -0.46 -7.05 -11.11
N LEU A 150 -0.12 -8.06 -10.33
CA LEU A 150 -0.66 -9.41 -10.48
C LEU A 150 -1.81 -9.61 -9.49
N LYS A 151 -2.94 -10.12 -9.96
CA LYS A 151 -4.02 -10.59 -9.08
C LYS A 151 -3.61 -11.95 -8.52
N ARG A 152 -3.30 -12.01 -7.22
CA ARG A 152 -3.01 -13.26 -6.52
C ARG A 152 -3.85 -13.33 -5.26
N ASP A 153 -4.40 -14.51 -4.99
CA ASP A 153 -5.17 -14.78 -3.77
C ASP A 153 -4.28 -14.96 -2.53
N SER A 154 -2.95 -14.95 -2.71
CA SER A 154 -2.01 -15.12 -1.61
C SER A 154 -1.13 -13.89 -1.40
N THR A 155 -0.98 -13.52 -0.13
CA THR A 155 -0.07 -12.47 0.35
C THR A 155 1.41 -12.87 0.28
N VAL A 156 1.72 -14.11 -0.08
CA VAL A 156 3.08 -14.65 -0.10
C VAL A 156 3.69 -14.46 -1.48
N PRO A 157 4.82 -13.74 -1.59
CA PRO A 157 5.57 -13.63 -2.82
C PRO A 157 5.93 -15.03 -3.35
N ASN A 158 5.71 -15.25 -4.66
CA ASN A 158 5.99 -16.53 -5.27
C ASN A 158 7.47 -16.65 -5.64
N CYS A 159 8.30 -16.98 -4.65
CA CYS A 159 9.70 -17.36 -4.87
C CYS A 159 9.87 -18.88 -4.87
N GLN A 160 8.95 -19.61 -5.47
CA GLN A 160 9.15 -21.03 -5.67
C GLN A 160 10.38 -21.25 -6.59
N LYS A 161 11.23 -22.20 -6.21
CA LYS A 161 12.34 -22.65 -7.05
C LYS A 161 11.78 -23.05 -8.43
N GLN A 162 12.19 -22.36 -9.44
CA GLN A 162 12.09 -22.82 -10.83
C GLN A 162 13.28 -23.71 -11.12
#